data_325ad067e2bdc68fb4f63272ed401dc1
#
_entry.id   325ad067e2bdc68fb4f63272ed401dc1
#
_cell.length_a   1.000
_cell.length_b   1.000
_cell.length_c   1.000
_cell.angle_alpha   90.00
_cell.angle_beta   90.00
_cell.angle_gamma   90.00
#
_symmetry.space_group_name_H-M   'P 1'
#
loop_
_entity.id
_entity.type
_entity.pdbx_description
1 polymer ?
#
loop_
_entity_poly.entity_id
_entity_poly.type
_entity_poly.pdbx_seq_one_letter_code
_entity_poly.pdbx_strand_id
1 'polypeptide(L)'
;VHPNSAVEALRLPLPADGNLARGKRAVCSSSGVTDYHAAEAVTDGNTGSAWSATGGEGEWVYVDLGAPTRFSTIVLSWESEVAARYDVLVSDDAETWRTVHVGDKGSSPIDEITIEPVTARYVKVLDVKSWQPGRKMALYEIELYDTEAEPAGLSPVHFIRLRLTDAAGKLLSENFYWRSNRLGDYRALDGLEPARLDVRSKEETVGAKRIVRTTVTNRGRGVAFAVRVMPTYASTGEQLLPAVMDDNYFTLLPGERRTVTTEFDAALLGEDACRVIARPYND
;
A
#
# COMPACT_ATOMS: atom_id res chain seq x y z
N VAL A 1 16.97 -9.76 -11.40
CA VAL A 1 16.76 -8.29 -11.28
C VAL A 1 17.68 -7.82 -10.16
N HIS A 2 18.62 -6.91 -10.44
CA HIS A 2 19.53 -6.40 -9.42
C HIS A 2 18.73 -5.62 -8.38
N PRO A 3 18.90 -5.87 -7.07
CA PRO A 3 18.16 -5.19 -6.00
C PRO A 3 18.52 -3.69 -5.84
N ASN A 4 19.33 -3.13 -6.72
CA ASN A 4 19.86 -1.76 -6.65
C ASN A 4 19.28 -0.82 -7.71
N SER A 5 18.18 -1.18 -8.39
CA SER A 5 17.48 -0.24 -9.25
C SER A 5 16.76 0.76 -8.36
N ALA A 6 17.39 1.90 -8.08
CA ALA A 6 16.73 3.04 -7.49
C ALA A 6 15.71 3.56 -8.52
N VAL A 7 14.44 3.32 -8.28
CA VAL A 7 13.37 3.99 -9.03
C VAL A 7 13.21 5.37 -8.43
N GLU A 8 13.70 6.37 -9.14
CA GLU A 8 13.65 7.78 -8.74
C GLU A 8 12.34 8.48 -9.16
N ALA A 9 11.26 7.73 -9.32
CA ALA A 9 9.96 8.31 -9.62
C ALA A 9 9.13 8.37 -8.33
N LEU A 10 9.28 9.46 -7.59
CA LEU A 10 8.45 9.75 -6.45
C LEU A 10 7.22 10.54 -6.90
N ARG A 11 6.11 9.85 -7.17
CA ARG A 11 4.82 10.47 -6.89
C ARG A 11 4.45 10.10 -5.47
N LEU A 12 4.32 11.12 -4.63
CA LEU A 12 3.65 10.99 -3.34
C LEU A 12 2.32 10.29 -3.56
N PRO A 13 1.88 9.42 -2.63
CA PRO A 13 0.51 8.92 -2.69
C PRO A 13 -0.38 10.13 -2.92
N LEU A 14 -1.26 10.04 -3.91
CA LEU A 14 -2.23 11.09 -4.16
C LEU A 14 -2.87 11.44 -2.82
N PRO A 15 -3.04 12.74 -2.50
CA PRO A 15 -3.79 13.12 -1.31
C PRO A 15 -5.10 12.33 -1.30
N ALA A 16 -5.70 12.12 -0.13
CA ALA A 16 -6.96 11.37 0.00
C ALA A 16 -8.08 11.88 -0.93
N ASP A 17 -7.90 13.07 -1.49
CA ASP A 17 -8.76 13.76 -2.47
C ASP A 17 -8.22 13.69 -3.91
N GLY A 18 -7.19 12.92 -4.19
CA GLY A 18 -6.65 12.70 -5.56
C GLY A 18 -7.55 11.89 -6.49
N ASN A 19 -8.75 11.54 -6.05
CA ASN A 19 -9.79 10.92 -6.86
C ASN A 19 -10.27 11.88 -7.96
N LEU A 20 -9.95 11.58 -9.22
CA LEU A 20 -10.31 12.38 -10.40
C LEU A 20 -11.81 12.41 -10.67
N ALA A 21 -12.56 11.42 -10.15
CA ALA A 21 -14.00 11.32 -10.27
C ALA A 21 -14.77 12.09 -9.18
N ARG A 22 -14.08 12.53 -8.12
CA ARG A 22 -14.77 13.14 -6.97
C ARG A 22 -15.54 14.41 -7.33
N GLY A 23 -16.82 14.44 -6.96
CA GLY A 23 -17.72 15.55 -7.23
C GLY A 23 -18.03 15.77 -8.72
N LYS A 24 -17.69 14.80 -9.58
CA LYS A 24 -18.03 14.85 -10.99
C LYS A 24 -19.46 14.42 -11.23
N ARG A 25 -20.04 14.91 -12.32
CA ARG A 25 -21.39 14.54 -12.73
C ARG A 25 -21.44 13.06 -13.09
N ALA A 26 -22.45 12.36 -12.59
CA ALA A 26 -22.73 11.00 -13.00
C ALA A 26 -24.11 10.91 -13.69
N VAL A 27 -24.26 9.92 -14.56
CA VAL A 27 -25.51 9.62 -15.28
C VAL A 27 -25.69 8.10 -15.27
N CYS A 28 -26.91 7.65 -15.11
CA CYS A 28 -27.23 6.22 -15.03
C CYS A 28 -28.41 5.85 -15.96
N SER A 29 -28.51 4.56 -16.26
CA SER A 29 -29.63 3.97 -17.02
C SER A 29 -30.94 4.06 -16.22
N SER A 30 -30.87 3.78 -14.93
CA SER A 30 -31.98 3.89 -13.99
C SER A 30 -31.46 4.17 -12.58
N SER A 31 -32.31 4.70 -11.71
CA SER A 31 -31.97 4.88 -10.30
C SER A 31 -33.15 4.61 -9.39
N GLY A 32 -32.90 4.19 -8.16
CA GLY A 32 -33.90 4.08 -7.11
C GLY A 32 -34.57 5.41 -6.79
N VAL A 33 -35.76 5.39 -6.21
CA VAL A 33 -36.68 6.52 -6.08
C VAL A 33 -36.29 7.53 -4.96
N THR A 34 -35.15 7.34 -4.29
CA THR A 34 -34.72 8.22 -3.19
C THR A 34 -33.42 8.95 -3.54
N ASP A 35 -33.22 10.13 -2.98
CA ASP A 35 -32.00 10.95 -3.15
C ASP A 35 -30.71 10.20 -2.77
N TYR A 36 -30.81 9.20 -1.89
CA TYR A 36 -29.71 8.31 -1.51
C TYR A 36 -29.24 7.33 -2.61
N HIS A 37 -30.02 7.20 -3.69
CA HIS A 37 -29.75 6.28 -4.79
C HIS A 37 -29.55 6.98 -6.13
N ALA A 38 -29.26 8.27 -6.11
CA ALA A 38 -28.98 9.06 -7.30
C ALA A 38 -27.63 8.64 -7.92
N ALA A 39 -27.48 8.91 -9.22
CA ALA A 39 -26.22 8.60 -9.93
C ALA A 39 -25.00 9.28 -9.28
N GLU A 40 -25.15 10.50 -8.79
CA GLU A 40 -24.10 11.31 -8.17
C GLU A 40 -23.53 10.69 -6.87
N ALA A 41 -24.24 9.76 -6.24
CA ALA A 41 -23.72 9.04 -5.09
C ALA A 41 -22.40 8.30 -5.38
N VAL A 42 -22.15 7.90 -6.64
CA VAL A 42 -20.90 7.19 -6.99
C VAL A 42 -19.67 8.12 -7.06
N THR A 43 -19.83 9.43 -6.84
CA THR A 43 -18.72 10.39 -6.91
C THR A 43 -18.72 11.38 -5.73
N ASP A 44 -19.61 11.21 -4.74
CA ASP A 44 -19.77 12.16 -3.63
C ASP A 44 -18.73 11.99 -2.51
N GLY A 45 -18.02 10.87 -2.50
CA GLY A 45 -17.00 10.52 -1.51
C GLY A 45 -17.59 10.07 -0.18
N ASN A 46 -18.80 9.55 -0.19
CA ASN A 46 -19.52 9.12 1.00
C ASN A 46 -20.02 7.68 0.85
N THR A 47 -19.38 6.74 1.50
CA THR A 47 -19.79 5.32 1.51
C THR A 47 -21.09 5.07 2.29
N GLY A 48 -21.75 6.08 2.78
CA GLY A 48 -23.10 6.03 3.37
C GLY A 48 -24.22 6.23 2.35
N SER A 49 -23.91 6.68 1.13
CA SER A 49 -24.80 6.81 -0.03
C SER A 49 -24.38 5.84 -1.13
N ALA A 50 -25.31 5.41 -1.97
CA ALA A 50 -25.02 4.51 -3.08
C ALA A 50 -25.92 4.80 -4.27
N TRP A 51 -25.42 4.66 -5.47
CA TRP A 51 -26.30 4.49 -6.62
C TRP A 51 -26.79 3.03 -6.66
N SER A 52 -28.07 2.84 -6.93
CA SER A 52 -28.67 1.51 -7.11
C SER A 52 -29.56 1.52 -8.35
N ALA A 53 -29.29 0.63 -9.27
CA ALA A 53 -30.12 0.39 -10.44
C ALA A 53 -31.53 -0.08 -10.03
N THR A 54 -32.54 0.12 -10.89
CA THR A 54 -33.89 -0.41 -10.67
C THR A 54 -34.13 -1.72 -11.39
N GLY A 55 -33.33 -2.02 -12.41
CA GLY A 55 -33.34 -3.24 -13.20
C GLY A 55 -32.21 -4.21 -12.85
N GLY A 56 -32.04 -5.22 -13.70
CA GLY A 56 -30.96 -6.21 -13.64
C GLY A 56 -29.91 -5.97 -14.72
N GLU A 57 -29.60 -7.03 -15.49
CA GLU A 57 -28.57 -6.98 -16.55
C GLU A 57 -28.80 -5.86 -17.57
N GLY A 58 -27.70 -5.23 -17.99
CA GLY A 58 -27.70 -4.11 -18.93
C GLY A 58 -27.79 -2.73 -18.29
N GLU A 59 -27.95 -2.66 -16.96
CA GLU A 59 -27.92 -1.40 -16.22
C GLU A 59 -26.49 -0.83 -16.16
N TRP A 60 -26.39 0.49 -16.11
CA TRP A 60 -25.10 1.17 -16.12
C TRP A 60 -25.14 2.52 -15.38
N VAL A 61 -23.97 2.94 -14.95
CA VAL A 61 -23.69 4.30 -14.52
C VAL A 61 -22.39 4.78 -15.16
N TYR A 62 -22.32 6.04 -15.57
CA TYR A 62 -21.05 6.63 -16.01
C TYR A 62 -20.77 7.96 -15.33
N VAL A 63 -19.49 8.28 -15.22
CA VAL A 63 -18.97 9.56 -14.71
C VAL A 63 -18.51 10.41 -15.90
N ASP A 64 -18.89 11.68 -15.94
CA ASP A 64 -18.38 12.72 -16.86
C ASP A 64 -17.27 13.49 -16.12
N LEU A 65 -16.02 13.29 -16.48
CA LEU A 65 -14.86 13.98 -15.91
C LEU A 65 -14.79 15.47 -16.31
N GLY A 66 -15.62 15.90 -17.27
CA GLY A 66 -15.69 17.27 -17.76
C GLY A 66 -14.72 17.59 -18.88
N ALA A 67 -13.61 16.86 -18.98
CA ALA A 67 -12.60 16.95 -20.03
C ALA A 67 -11.88 15.60 -20.17
N PRO A 68 -11.22 15.34 -21.31
CA PRO A 68 -10.33 14.18 -21.45
C PRO A 68 -9.28 14.19 -20.31
N THR A 69 -9.31 13.16 -19.48
CA THR A 69 -8.48 13.04 -18.29
C THR A 69 -7.75 11.69 -18.34
N ARG A 70 -6.45 11.71 -18.04
CA ARG A 70 -5.64 10.50 -18.00
C ARG A 70 -5.82 9.82 -16.65
N PHE A 71 -5.99 8.49 -16.65
CA PHE A 71 -6.02 7.63 -15.47
C PHE A 71 -5.56 6.22 -15.82
N SER A 72 -5.17 5.46 -14.81
CA SER A 72 -4.70 4.08 -14.93
C SER A 72 -5.19 3.16 -13.82
N THR A 73 -5.84 3.72 -12.79
CA THR A 73 -6.42 2.94 -11.70
C THR A 73 -7.88 3.34 -11.50
N ILE A 74 -8.72 2.33 -11.35
CA ILE A 74 -10.15 2.46 -11.11
C ILE A 74 -10.46 1.70 -9.83
N VAL A 75 -11.13 2.32 -8.89
CA VAL A 75 -11.60 1.67 -7.67
C VAL A 75 -13.11 1.68 -7.66
N LEU A 76 -13.71 0.50 -7.56
CA LEU A 76 -15.15 0.32 -7.45
C LEU A 76 -15.49 -0.15 -6.03
N SER A 77 -16.22 0.67 -5.30
CA SER A 77 -16.75 0.31 -3.98
C SER A 77 -18.19 -0.15 -4.15
N TRP A 78 -18.42 -1.43 -3.92
CA TRP A 78 -19.73 -2.05 -4.12
C TRP A 78 -20.58 -1.95 -2.85
N GLU A 79 -21.85 -1.74 -3.05
CA GLU A 79 -22.86 -2.00 -2.05
C GLU A 79 -23.11 -3.52 -1.94
N SER A 80 -23.99 -4.00 -1.09
CA SER A 80 -24.27 -5.42 -0.91
C SER A 80 -24.76 -6.14 -2.18
N GLU A 81 -25.32 -5.39 -3.13
CA GLU A 81 -25.84 -5.88 -4.40
C GLU A 81 -24.84 -5.64 -5.53
N VAL A 82 -24.13 -6.67 -5.91
CA VAL A 82 -23.01 -6.63 -6.85
C VAL A 82 -23.33 -7.30 -8.18
N ALA A 83 -22.73 -6.82 -9.28
CA ALA A 83 -22.74 -7.55 -10.54
C ALA A 83 -21.88 -8.84 -10.43
N ALA A 84 -22.35 -9.96 -10.97
CA ALA A 84 -21.51 -11.15 -11.07
C ALA A 84 -20.45 -10.97 -12.14
N ARG A 85 -20.77 -10.22 -13.20
CA ARG A 85 -19.85 -9.78 -14.24
C ARG A 85 -20.18 -8.37 -14.65
N TYR A 86 -19.16 -7.54 -14.75
CA TYR A 86 -19.28 -6.17 -15.20
C TYR A 86 -18.18 -5.80 -16.19
N ASP A 87 -18.45 -4.82 -17.05
CA ASP A 87 -17.47 -4.21 -17.90
C ASP A 87 -17.22 -2.76 -17.48
N VAL A 88 -15.95 -2.32 -17.51
CA VAL A 88 -15.60 -0.91 -17.44
C VAL A 88 -15.28 -0.42 -18.83
N LEU A 89 -15.97 0.65 -19.26
CA LEU A 89 -15.83 1.23 -20.58
C LEU A 89 -15.47 2.70 -20.49
N VAL A 90 -14.80 3.19 -21.51
CA VAL A 90 -14.44 4.60 -21.65
C VAL A 90 -14.95 5.17 -22.95
N SER A 91 -15.16 6.50 -22.98
CA SER A 91 -15.63 7.23 -24.15
C SER A 91 -15.15 8.68 -24.10
N ASP A 92 -15.08 9.33 -25.26
CA ASP A 92 -14.84 10.77 -25.39
C ASP A 92 -16.11 11.56 -25.76
N ASP A 93 -17.18 10.87 -26.21
CA ASP A 93 -18.43 11.44 -26.71
C ASP A 93 -19.70 10.96 -25.97
N ALA A 94 -19.57 10.00 -25.03
CA ALA A 94 -20.66 9.30 -24.35
C ALA A 94 -21.56 8.45 -25.27
N GLU A 95 -21.20 8.29 -26.53
CA GLU A 95 -21.94 7.51 -27.55
C GLU A 95 -21.16 6.25 -27.93
N THR A 96 -19.87 6.44 -28.29
CA THR A 96 -18.97 5.35 -28.70
C THR A 96 -18.17 4.88 -27.49
N TRP A 97 -18.35 3.63 -27.09
CA TRP A 97 -17.74 3.06 -25.89
C TRP A 97 -16.72 1.98 -26.23
N ARG A 98 -15.60 1.99 -25.51
CA ARG A 98 -14.53 1.01 -25.59
C ARG A 98 -14.30 0.37 -24.23
N THR A 99 -14.37 -0.95 -24.15
CA THR A 99 -14.07 -1.70 -22.93
C THR A 99 -12.57 -1.60 -22.58
N VAL A 100 -12.27 -1.26 -21.36
CA VAL A 100 -10.91 -1.20 -20.80
C VAL A 100 -10.67 -2.26 -19.72
N HIS A 101 -11.73 -2.80 -19.14
CA HIS A 101 -11.66 -3.88 -18.16
C HIS A 101 -12.93 -4.73 -18.20
N VAL A 102 -12.74 -6.04 -18.00
CA VAL A 102 -13.81 -7.02 -17.79
C VAL A 102 -13.61 -7.62 -16.41
N GLY A 103 -14.54 -7.38 -15.51
CA GLY A 103 -14.49 -7.84 -14.14
C GLY A 103 -15.47 -8.97 -13.85
N ASP A 104 -15.00 -10.00 -13.17
CA ASP A 104 -15.84 -10.99 -12.52
C ASP A 104 -15.79 -10.71 -11.02
N LYS A 105 -16.94 -10.38 -10.44
CA LYS A 105 -17.00 -10.01 -9.04
C LYS A 105 -16.74 -11.22 -8.14
N GLY A 106 -15.69 -11.07 -7.32
CA GLY A 106 -15.40 -11.98 -6.22
C GLY A 106 -16.20 -11.65 -4.95
N SER A 107 -15.69 -12.05 -3.80
CA SER A 107 -16.28 -11.78 -2.48
C SER A 107 -15.85 -10.43 -1.88
N SER A 108 -15.04 -9.62 -2.57
CA SER A 108 -14.54 -8.33 -2.08
C SER A 108 -15.59 -7.22 -2.27
N PRO A 109 -15.80 -6.37 -1.26
CA PRO A 109 -16.64 -5.18 -1.41
C PRO A 109 -15.95 -4.09 -2.24
N ILE A 110 -14.65 -4.19 -2.49
CA ILE A 110 -13.85 -3.21 -3.24
C ILE A 110 -13.07 -3.94 -4.31
N ASP A 111 -13.17 -3.46 -5.56
CA ASP A 111 -12.33 -3.87 -6.66
C ASP A 111 -11.37 -2.74 -7.02
N GLU A 112 -10.07 -2.98 -6.84
CA GLU A 112 -9.00 -2.10 -7.32
C GLU A 112 -8.48 -2.65 -8.66
N ILE A 113 -8.68 -1.88 -9.72
CA ILE A 113 -8.45 -2.28 -11.11
C ILE A 113 -7.32 -1.42 -11.67
N THR A 114 -6.20 -2.04 -12.01
CA THR A 114 -5.13 -1.39 -12.77
C THR A 114 -5.31 -1.70 -14.25
N ILE A 115 -5.31 -0.67 -15.09
CA ILE A 115 -5.40 -0.76 -16.55
C ILE A 115 -4.19 -0.09 -17.19
N GLU A 116 -3.96 -0.38 -18.48
CA GLU A 116 -3.05 0.45 -19.27
C GLU A 116 -3.56 1.91 -19.23
N PRO A 117 -2.65 2.89 -19.04
CA PRO A 117 -3.06 4.28 -18.95
C PRO A 117 -3.91 4.71 -20.14
N VAL A 118 -5.06 5.28 -19.84
CA VAL A 118 -6.01 5.74 -20.84
C VAL A 118 -6.36 7.21 -20.59
N THR A 119 -6.58 7.97 -21.67
CA THR A 119 -7.16 9.30 -21.59
C THR A 119 -8.56 9.24 -22.16
N ALA A 120 -9.56 9.64 -21.37
CA ALA A 120 -10.96 9.67 -21.77
C ALA A 120 -11.74 10.69 -20.94
N ARG A 121 -12.87 11.14 -21.44
CA ARG A 121 -13.78 12.03 -20.71
C ARG A 121 -14.82 11.28 -19.88
N TYR A 122 -15.27 10.13 -20.35
CA TYR A 122 -16.34 9.37 -19.71
C TYR A 122 -15.87 7.99 -19.29
N VAL A 123 -16.28 7.55 -18.11
CA VAL A 123 -16.00 6.20 -17.58
C VAL A 123 -17.31 5.57 -17.15
N LYS A 124 -17.66 4.40 -17.70
CA LYS A 124 -18.90 3.66 -17.47
C LYS A 124 -18.65 2.33 -16.81
N VAL A 125 -19.47 2.00 -15.84
CA VAL A 125 -19.61 0.65 -15.30
C VAL A 125 -20.93 0.07 -15.79
N LEU A 126 -20.85 -1.09 -16.46
CA LEU A 126 -21.98 -1.79 -17.07
C LEU A 126 -22.18 -3.14 -16.39
N ASP A 127 -23.38 -3.43 -15.92
CA ASP A 127 -23.78 -4.76 -15.45
C ASP A 127 -23.99 -5.69 -16.67
N VAL A 128 -23.08 -6.62 -16.87
CA VAL A 128 -23.16 -7.63 -17.94
C VAL A 128 -23.91 -8.87 -17.48
N LYS A 129 -23.80 -9.19 -16.19
CA LYS A 129 -24.50 -10.34 -15.59
C LYS A 129 -24.73 -10.09 -14.11
N SER A 130 -25.98 -10.08 -13.70
CA SER A 130 -26.36 -9.93 -12.30
C SER A 130 -25.97 -11.17 -11.48
N TRP A 131 -25.63 -10.99 -10.20
CA TRP A 131 -25.29 -12.06 -9.26
C TRP A 131 -26.40 -13.14 -9.13
N GLN A 132 -27.65 -12.68 -9.10
CA GLN A 132 -28.84 -13.53 -9.06
C GLN A 132 -29.94 -12.89 -9.90
N PRO A 133 -30.86 -13.68 -10.48
CA PRO A 133 -32.01 -13.14 -11.17
C PRO A 133 -32.81 -12.17 -10.30
N GLY A 134 -33.06 -10.97 -10.82
CA GLY A 134 -33.77 -9.90 -10.11
C GLY A 134 -32.95 -9.09 -9.11
N ARG A 135 -31.65 -9.38 -8.92
CA ARG A 135 -30.73 -8.53 -8.18
C ARG A 135 -30.28 -7.35 -9.03
N LYS A 136 -30.01 -6.24 -8.35
CA LYS A 136 -29.64 -4.97 -8.94
C LYS A 136 -28.16 -4.71 -8.75
N MET A 137 -27.55 -3.92 -9.61
CA MET A 137 -26.22 -3.40 -9.40
C MET A 137 -26.29 -2.17 -8.50
N ALA A 138 -25.41 -2.08 -7.50
CA ALA A 138 -25.32 -0.91 -6.63
C ALA A 138 -23.85 -0.61 -6.28
N LEU A 139 -23.48 0.65 -6.36
CA LEU A 139 -22.13 1.16 -6.10
C LEU A 139 -22.19 2.32 -5.10
N TYR A 140 -21.32 2.26 -4.09
CA TYR A 140 -21.03 3.40 -3.23
C TYR A 140 -20.20 4.44 -3.97
N GLU A 141 -19.05 3.99 -4.59
CA GLU A 141 -18.09 4.91 -5.20
C GLU A 141 -17.48 4.33 -6.47
N ILE A 142 -17.18 5.24 -7.40
CA ILE A 142 -16.27 5.05 -8.53
C ILE A 142 -15.15 6.06 -8.35
N GLU A 143 -13.94 5.56 -8.10
CA GLU A 143 -12.77 6.40 -7.94
C GLU A 143 -11.79 6.17 -9.09
N LEU A 144 -11.16 7.23 -9.56
CA LEU A 144 -10.21 7.19 -10.66
C LEU A 144 -8.92 7.88 -10.24
N TYR A 145 -7.79 7.24 -10.55
CA TYR A 145 -6.47 7.76 -10.23
C TYR A 145 -5.54 7.65 -11.43
N ASP A 146 -4.71 8.68 -11.61
CA ASP A 146 -3.59 8.63 -12.52
C ASP A 146 -2.36 8.15 -11.74
N THR A 147 -2.27 6.83 -11.57
CA THR A 147 -1.07 6.21 -11.01
C THR A 147 -0.13 5.87 -12.16
N GLU A 148 1.15 6.21 -12.02
CA GLU A 148 2.13 5.67 -12.96
C GLU A 148 2.11 4.15 -12.82
N ALA A 149 2.13 3.44 -13.95
CA ALA A 149 2.30 1.99 -13.93
C ALA A 149 3.53 1.67 -13.09
N GLU A 150 3.42 0.72 -12.17
CA GLU A 150 4.59 0.25 -11.44
C GLU A 150 5.68 -0.14 -12.45
N PRO A 151 6.96 0.16 -12.17
CA PRO A 151 8.03 -0.16 -13.10
C PRO A 151 7.96 -1.62 -13.51
N ALA A 152 7.98 -1.88 -14.82
CA ALA A 152 7.94 -3.24 -15.34
C ALA A 152 9.08 -4.07 -14.75
N GLY A 153 8.77 -5.30 -14.33
CA GLY A 153 9.77 -6.23 -13.80
C GLY A 153 10.00 -6.16 -12.29
N LEU A 154 9.15 -5.48 -11.53
CA LEU A 154 9.16 -5.60 -10.07
C LEU A 154 8.82 -7.02 -9.65
N SER A 155 9.47 -7.49 -8.58
CA SER A 155 9.13 -8.76 -7.94
C SER A 155 7.72 -8.69 -7.32
N PRO A 156 7.05 -9.85 -7.10
CA PRO A 156 5.72 -9.90 -6.50
C PRO A 156 5.61 -9.13 -5.18
N VAL A 157 6.67 -9.12 -4.39
CA VAL A 157 6.85 -8.18 -3.26
C VAL A 157 8.11 -7.35 -3.55
N HIS A 158 8.00 -6.05 -3.40
CA HIS A 158 9.08 -5.10 -3.64
C HIS A 158 9.15 -4.07 -2.52
N PHE A 159 10.28 -3.38 -2.46
CA PHE A 159 10.56 -2.41 -1.41
C PHE A 159 10.57 -1.00 -1.99
N ILE A 160 9.98 -0.06 -1.24
CA ILE A 160 9.94 1.35 -1.58
C ILE A 160 10.68 2.12 -0.49
N ARG A 161 11.66 2.92 -0.87
CA ARG A 161 12.42 3.76 0.04
C ARG A 161 12.21 5.21 -0.34
N LEU A 162 11.61 5.98 0.57
CA LEU A 162 11.41 7.41 0.41
C LEU A 162 12.48 8.15 1.20
N ARG A 163 13.19 9.07 0.53
CA ARG A 163 14.24 9.89 1.15
C ARG A 163 13.98 11.36 0.87
N LEU A 164 13.85 12.14 1.93
CA LEU A 164 13.80 13.58 1.86
C LEU A 164 15.22 14.13 2.14
N THR A 165 15.75 14.88 1.21
CA THR A 165 17.07 15.54 1.36
C THR A 165 16.95 17.05 1.22
N ASP A 166 17.84 17.79 1.86
CA ASP A 166 17.98 19.23 1.60
C ASP A 166 18.69 19.50 0.26
N ALA A 167 18.81 20.77 -0.10
CA ALA A 167 19.47 21.20 -1.34
C ALA A 167 20.98 20.83 -1.42
N ALA A 168 21.61 20.52 -0.27
CA ALA A 168 22.99 20.05 -0.19
C ALA A 168 23.09 18.50 -0.23
N GLY A 169 21.96 17.80 -0.39
CA GLY A 169 21.91 16.33 -0.41
C GLY A 169 21.94 15.67 0.97
N LYS A 170 21.83 16.43 2.06
CA LYS A 170 21.78 15.90 3.41
C LYS A 170 20.41 15.24 3.66
N LEU A 171 20.40 14.01 4.14
CA LEU A 171 19.19 13.31 4.51
C LEU A 171 18.48 14.02 5.67
N LEU A 172 17.22 14.37 5.46
CA LEU A 172 16.33 14.99 6.45
C LEU A 172 15.36 13.97 7.04
N SER A 173 14.84 13.07 6.22
CA SER A 173 13.92 12.01 6.62
C SER A 173 14.00 10.82 5.67
N GLU A 174 13.70 9.66 6.18
CA GLU A 174 13.66 8.43 5.40
C GLU A 174 12.53 7.53 5.91
N ASN A 175 11.79 6.94 4.95
CA ASN A 175 10.82 5.89 5.24
C ASN A 175 11.09 4.69 4.33
N PHE A 176 10.79 3.50 4.84
CA PHE A 176 10.95 2.25 4.12
C PHE A 176 9.65 1.47 4.19
N TYR A 177 9.14 1.08 3.01
CA TYR A 177 7.91 0.34 2.86
C TYR A 177 8.16 -0.93 2.06
N TRP A 178 7.26 -1.89 2.20
CA TRP A 178 7.16 -3.05 1.32
C TRP A 178 5.76 -3.13 0.76
N ARG A 179 5.65 -3.53 -0.47
CA ARG A 179 4.40 -3.60 -1.20
C ARG A 179 4.30 -4.92 -1.95
N SER A 180 3.11 -5.46 -2.07
CA SER A 180 2.81 -6.61 -2.91
C SER A 180 1.99 -6.16 -4.12
N ASN A 181 2.25 -6.75 -5.28
CA ASN A 181 1.43 -6.57 -6.48
C ASN A 181 0.08 -7.32 -6.40
N ARG A 182 -0.14 -8.08 -5.31
CA ARG A 182 -1.42 -8.72 -4.97
C ARG A 182 -1.75 -8.39 -3.54
N LEU A 183 -2.89 -7.75 -3.31
CA LEU A 183 -3.31 -7.30 -1.99
C LEU A 183 -3.20 -8.45 -0.96
N GLY A 184 -2.40 -8.23 0.09
CA GLY A 184 -2.22 -9.18 1.20
C GLY A 184 -1.34 -10.39 0.91
N ASP A 185 -0.76 -10.56 -0.29
CA ASP A 185 0.13 -11.67 -0.60
C ASP A 185 1.61 -11.29 -0.45
N TYR A 186 2.18 -11.59 0.70
CA TYR A 186 3.57 -11.32 1.03
C TYR A 186 4.47 -12.57 1.08
N ARG A 187 3.99 -13.73 0.60
CA ARG A 187 4.74 -15.00 0.62
C ARG A 187 6.08 -14.94 -0.11
N ALA A 188 6.25 -14.01 -1.06
CA ALA A 188 7.53 -13.82 -1.72
C ALA A 188 8.64 -13.32 -0.79
N LEU A 189 8.31 -12.79 0.41
CA LEU A 189 9.30 -12.44 1.43
C LEU A 189 10.01 -13.68 1.99
N ASP A 190 9.36 -14.85 2.02
CA ASP A 190 9.93 -16.10 2.49
C ASP A 190 11.05 -16.61 1.55
N GLY A 191 11.12 -16.10 0.32
CA GLY A 191 12.15 -16.38 -0.67
C GLY A 191 13.32 -15.39 -0.66
N LEU A 192 13.39 -14.47 0.30
CA LEU A 192 14.55 -13.59 0.43
C LEU A 192 15.81 -14.39 0.76
N GLU A 193 16.94 -14.00 0.15
CA GLU A 193 18.24 -14.59 0.52
C GLU A 193 18.53 -14.35 2.01
N PRO A 194 19.09 -15.33 2.74
CA PRO A 194 19.49 -15.17 4.13
C PRO A 194 20.42 -13.96 4.30
N ALA A 195 20.10 -13.09 5.25
CA ALA A 195 20.91 -11.91 5.50
C ALA A 195 22.13 -12.23 6.36
N ARG A 196 23.22 -11.47 6.19
CA ARG A 196 24.45 -11.61 7.00
C ARG A 196 24.70 -10.30 7.74
N LEU A 197 24.47 -10.31 9.04
CA LEU A 197 24.66 -9.13 9.89
C LEU A 197 26.00 -9.19 10.64
N ASP A 198 26.70 -8.05 10.70
CA ASP A 198 27.79 -7.77 11.65
C ASP A 198 27.25 -6.84 12.74
N VAL A 199 27.30 -7.28 13.99
CA VAL A 199 26.74 -6.57 15.14
C VAL A 199 27.84 -6.18 16.09
N ARG A 200 27.98 -4.88 16.36
CA ARG A 200 29.01 -4.34 17.26
C ARG A 200 28.37 -3.40 18.25
N SER A 201 28.60 -3.64 19.55
CA SER A 201 28.06 -2.80 20.61
C SER A 201 29.18 -2.13 21.38
N LYS A 202 28.89 -0.91 21.83
CA LYS A 202 29.66 -0.17 22.82
C LYS A 202 28.71 0.24 23.93
N GLU A 203 29.12 0.06 25.19
CA GLU A 203 28.30 0.40 26.32
C GLU A 203 28.97 1.46 27.19
N GLU A 204 28.16 2.24 27.86
CA GLU A 204 28.56 3.21 28.87
C GLU A 204 27.52 3.25 30.00
N THR A 205 27.94 3.66 31.20
CA THR A 205 27.04 3.85 32.34
C THR A 205 26.91 5.36 32.60
N VAL A 206 25.68 5.84 32.65
CA VAL A 206 25.36 7.23 32.96
C VAL A 206 24.37 7.29 34.12
N GLY A 207 24.87 7.59 35.29
CA GLY A 207 24.07 7.49 36.53
C GLY A 207 23.63 6.06 36.81
N ALA A 208 22.32 5.84 37.00
CA ALA A 208 21.73 4.53 37.19
C ALA A 208 21.44 3.77 35.86
N LYS A 209 21.71 4.39 34.74
CA LYS A 209 21.35 3.82 33.44
C LYS A 209 22.56 3.24 32.71
N ARG A 210 22.33 2.15 32.00
CA ARG A 210 23.22 1.57 31.02
C ARG A 210 22.74 2.01 29.61
N ILE A 211 23.67 2.57 28.83
CA ILE A 211 23.42 2.97 27.45
C ILE A 211 24.28 2.09 26.55
N VAL A 212 23.63 1.36 25.63
CA VAL A 212 24.31 0.47 24.69
C VAL A 212 24.07 0.97 23.28
N ARG A 213 25.12 1.41 22.57
CA ARG A 213 25.08 1.79 21.16
C ARG A 213 25.48 0.60 20.30
N THR A 214 24.51 0.05 19.60
CA THR A 214 24.71 -1.13 18.75
C THR A 214 24.69 -0.72 17.29
N THR A 215 25.78 -0.94 16.58
CA THR A 215 25.86 -0.77 15.13
C THR A 215 25.65 -2.13 14.45
N VAL A 216 24.60 -2.22 13.65
CA VAL A 216 24.25 -3.37 12.83
C VAL A 216 24.62 -3.03 11.38
N THR A 217 25.40 -3.90 10.73
CA THR A 217 25.81 -3.72 9.33
C THR A 217 25.38 -4.95 8.51
N ASN A 218 24.70 -4.73 7.40
CA ASN A 218 24.40 -5.80 6.45
C ASN A 218 25.64 -6.12 5.60
N ARG A 219 26.25 -7.29 5.81
CA ARG A 219 27.39 -7.83 5.05
C ARG A 219 26.98 -8.80 3.95
N GLY A 220 25.67 -9.07 3.84
CA GLY A 220 25.10 -9.94 2.80
C GLY A 220 25.01 -9.25 1.45
N ARG A 221 24.55 -10.02 0.46
CA ARG A 221 24.27 -9.54 -0.90
C ARG A 221 22.81 -9.14 -1.08
N GLY A 222 21.92 -9.69 -0.27
CA GLY A 222 20.49 -9.39 -0.24
C GLY A 222 20.13 -8.36 0.82
N VAL A 223 18.86 -7.99 0.86
CA VAL A 223 18.27 -7.11 1.85
C VAL A 223 18.22 -7.82 3.19
N ALA A 224 18.61 -7.16 4.28
CA ALA A 224 18.29 -7.60 5.63
C ALA A 224 16.99 -6.96 6.05
N PHE A 225 15.88 -7.71 5.94
CA PHE A 225 14.53 -7.20 6.11
C PHE A 225 14.09 -7.24 7.58
N ALA A 226 13.42 -6.17 8.03
CA ALA A 226 12.81 -6.07 9.36
C ALA A 226 13.74 -6.52 10.51
N VAL A 227 14.96 -6.00 10.53
CA VAL A 227 15.97 -6.34 11.54
C VAL A 227 15.48 -5.96 12.93
N ARG A 228 15.29 -6.96 13.77
CA ARG A 228 14.95 -6.80 15.17
C ARG A 228 16.22 -6.79 16.02
N VAL A 229 16.41 -5.73 16.80
CA VAL A 229 17.50 -5.59 17.79
C VAL A 229 16.94 -5.92 19.16
N MET A 230 17.66 -6.74 19.94
CA MET A 230 17.23 -7.18 21.26
C MET A 230 18.41 -7.16 22.24
N PRO A 231 18.33 -6.41 23.34
CA PRO A 231 19.22 -6.59 24.47
C PRO A 231 18.86 -7.89 25.21
N THR A 232 19.86 -8.69 25.57
CA THR A 232 19.68 -9.95 26.26
C THR A 232 20.67 -10.07 27.42
N TYR A 233 20.35 -10.88 28.40
CA TYR A 233 21.33 -11.35 29.38
C TYR A 233 22.35 -12.25 28.71
N ALA A 234 23.64 -11.99 28.94
CA ALA A 234 24.70 -12.74 28.28
C ALA A 234 24.73 -14.22 28.70
N SER A 235 24.39 -14.51 29.95
CA SER A 235 24.38 -15.86 30.52
C SER A 235 23.23 -16.73 30.03
N THR A 236 22.01 -16.16 29.93
CA THR A 236 20.80 -16.94 29.61
C THR A 236 20.31 -16.74 28.17
N GLY A 237 20.67 -15.63 27.52
CA GLY A 237 20.11 -15.24 26.24
C GLY A 237 18.66 -14.73 26.31
N GLU A 238 18.07 -14.67 27.50
CA GLU A 238 16.74 -14.10 27.68
C GLU A 238 16.73 -12.60 27.42
N GLN A 239 15.61 -12.09 26.92
CA GLN A 239 15.48 -10.67 26.61
C GLN A 239 15.51 -9.83 27.89
N LEU A 240 16.36 -8.81 27.91
CA LEU A 240 16.49 -7.86 29.00
C LEU A 240 15.40 -6.79 28.89
N LEU A 241 14.49 -6.75 29.87
CA LEU A 241 13.37 -5.82 29.93
C LEU A 241 13.19 -5.26 31.36
N PRO A 242 12.72 -4.01 31.49
CA PRO A 242 12.36 -3.07 30.43
C PRO A 242 13.60 -2.41 29.81
N ALA A 243 13.58 -2.21 28.50
CA ALA A 243 14.60 -1.46 27.76
C ALA A 243 13.95 -0.55 26.73
N VAL A 244 14.45 0.66 26.57
CA VAL A 244 14.00 1.64 25.59
C VAL A 244 15.01 1.71 24.46
N MET A 245 14.53 1.71 23.24
CA MET A 245 15.36 1.83 22.03
C MET A 245 14.87 2.98 21.18
N ASP A 246 15.82 3.70 20.55
CA ASP A 246 15.51 4.80 19.63
C ASP A 246 15.03 4.31 18.24
N ASP A 247 15.35 3.08 17.86
CA ASP A 247 14.92 2.45 16.62
C ASP A 247 14.87 0.92 16.73
N ASN A 248 14.00 0.27 15.92
CA ASN A 248 13.92 -1.18 15.82
C ASN A 248 13.15 -1.59 14.53
N TYR A 249 13.25 -2.86 14.12
CA TYR A 249 12.57 -3.40 12.93
C TYR A 249 12.88 -2.65 11.64
N PHE A 250 14.10 -2.16 11.49
CA PHE A 250 14.56 -1.46 10.29
C PHE A 250 15.06 -2.42 9.21
N THR A 251 15.16 -1.93 7.98
CA THR A 251 15.68 -2.68 6.84
C THR A 251 17.01 -2.10 6.39
N LEU A 252 17.97 -2.97 6.06
CA LEU A 252 19.29 -2.60 5.56
C LEU A 252 19.53 -3.20 4.18
N LEU A 253 19.84 -2.35 3.20
CA LEU A 253 20.39 -2.82 1.92
C LEU A 253 21.82 -3.33 2.08
N PRO A 254 22.38 -4.06 1.10
CA PRO A 254 23.76 -4.53 1.14
C PRO A 254 24.76 -3.40 1.42
N GLY A 255 25.63 -3.60 2.41
CA GLY A 255 26.64 -2.63 2.84
C GLY A 255 26.13 -1.53 3.78
N GLU A 256 24.83 -1.39 3.97
CA GLU A 256 24.28 -0.39 4.88
C GLU A 256 24.47 -0.76 6.34
N ARG A 257 24.45 0.28 7.15
CA ARG A 257 24.54 0.16 8.61
C ARG A 257 23.58 1.10 9.30
N ARG A 258 23.11 0.69 10.49
CA ARG A 258 22.33 1.51 11.41
C ARG A 258 22.85 1.35 12.83
N THR A 259 22.85 2.44 13.58
CA THR A 259 23.19 2.41 15.00
C THR A 259 21.92 2.64 15.79
N VAL A 260 21.65 1.73 16.72
CA VAL A 260 20.51 1.78 17.65
C VAL A 260 21.06 2.05 19.04
N THR A 261 20.45 2.96 19.74
CA THR A 261 20.74 3.24 21.14
C THR A 261 19.71 2.55 22.02
N THR A 262 20.16 1.66 22.90
CA THR A 262 19.35 0.97 23.88
C THR A 262 19.68 1.51 25.26
N GLU A 263 18.65 1.84 26.05
CA GLU A 263 18.78 2.35 27.40
C GLU A 263 17.97 1.50 28.38
N PHE A 264 18.55 1.11 29.53
CA PHE A 264 17.90 0.36 30.58
C PHE A 264 18.54 0.65 31.95
N ASP A 265 17.88 0.28 33.04
CA ASP A 265 18.44 0.42 34.38
C ASP A 265 19.61 -0.55 34.59
N ALA A 266 20.76 -0.04 34.97
CA ALA A 266 21.97 -0.86 35.20
C ALA A 266 21.77 -1.94 36.27
N ALA A 267 20.87 -1.73 37.24
CA ALA A 267 20.57 -2.70 38.29
C ALA A 267 19.92 -3.99 37.76
N LEU A 268 19.30 -3.95 36.56
CA LEU A 268 18.72 -5.16 35.94
C LEU A 268 19.75 -6.23 35.63
N LEU A 269 21.01 -5.86 35.39
CA LEU A 269 22.05 -6.82 35.06
C LEU A 269 22.56 -7.62 36.30
N GLY A 270 22.51 -7.01 37.49
CA GLY A 270 23.20 -7.61 38.65
C GLY A 270 24.67 -7.84 38.34
N GLU A 271 25.09 -9.12 38.37
CA GLU A 271 26.45 -9.57 37.99
C GLU A 271 26.59 -10.01 36.55
N ASP A 272 25.48 -10.02 35.76
CA ASP A 272 25.48 -10.42 34.35
C ASP A 272 25.91 -9.27 33.42
N ALA A 273 26.14 -9.58 32.16
CA ALA A 273 26.46 -8.62 31.13
C ALA A 273 25.31 -8.53 30.10
N CYS A 274 25.19 -7.36 29.47
CA CYS A 274 24.28 -7.19 28.36
C CYS A 274 24.96 -7.68 27.06
N ARG A 275 24.23 -8.52 26.32
CA ARG A 275 24.56 -8.88 24.94
C ARG A 275 23.44 -8.40 24.03
N VAL A 276 23.75 -7.58 23.04
CA VAL A 276 22.76 -7.18 22.04
C VAL A 276 22.86 -8.09 20.82
N ILE A 277 21.75 -8.68 20.45
CA ILE A 277 21.61 -9.49 19.23
C ILE A 277 20.74 -8.76 18.22
N ALA A 278 21.00 -8.98 16.94
CA ALA A 278 20.16 -8.49 15.85
C ALA A 278 19.78 -9.65 14.95
N ARG A 279 18.50 -9.78 14.65
CA ARG A 279 17.97 -10.83 13.78
C ARG A 279 17.10 -10.20 12.70
N PRO A 280 17.38 -10.46 11.42
CA PRO A 280 16.50 -10.06 10.32
C PRO A 280 15.33 -11.05 10.22
N TYR A 281 14.28 -10.70 9.48
CA TYR A 281 13.20 -11.62 9.13
C TYR A 281 13.74 -12.82 8.32
N ASN A 282 14.65 -12.55 7.40
CA ASN A 282 15.33 -13.54 6.53
C ASN A 282 16.69 -13.99 7.11
N ASP A 283 16.67 -14.53 8.32
CA ASP A 283 17.85 -15.06 9.04
C ASP A 283 18.29 -16.40 8.46
#